data_03a9527111cec9c3fce534705568e4d0
#
_entry.id   03a9527111cec9c3fce534705568e4d0
#
_cell.length_a   1.000
_cell.length_b   1.000
_cell.length_c   1.000
_cell.angle_alpha   90.00
_cell.angle_beta   90.00
_cell.angle_gamma   90.00
#
_symmetry.space_group_name_H-M   'P 1'
#
loop_
_entity.id
_entity.type
_entity.pdbx_description
1 polymer ?
#
loop_
_entity_poly.entity_id
_entity_poly.type
_entity_poly.pdbx_seq_one_letter_code
_entity_poly.pdbx_strand_id
1 'polypeptide(L)'
;MKLVIGIVRPEQANDVLESLYRADVRGLTINRVQGHGGEMEHVETYRGTTVKMELSEKVRLDIGVSDHFVEPTVNAIMAAARTGDVGDGKIFVVPVEHVYRIRTGEVDRAAVTPVAA
;
A
#
# COMPACT_ATOMS: atom_id res chain seq x y z
N MET A 1 2.53 13.79 -10.31
CA MET A 1 2.58 12.33 -10.10
C MET A 1 2.92 12.02 -8.67
N LYS A 2 2.36 10.97 -8.16
CA LYS A 2 2.59 10.52 -6.79
C LYS A 2 2.83 9.02 -6.77
N LEU A 3 3.58 8.60 -5.77
CA LEU A 3 3.67 7.19 -5.39
C LEU A 3 2.76 7.00 -4.18
N VAL A 4 1.73 6.19 -4.34
CA VAL A 4 0.86 5.79 -3.24
C VAL A 4 1.38 4.48 -2.70
N ILE A 5 1.77 4.49 -1.44
CA ILE A 5 2.28 3.31 -0.74
C ILE A 5 1.22 2.90 0.27
N GLY A 6 0.62 1.73 0.07
CA GLY A 6 -0.34 1.19 1.01
C GLY A 6 0.28 0.02 1.77
N ILE A 7 0.17 0.04 3.09
CA ILE A 7 0.57 -1.08 3.94
C ILE A 7 -0.70 -1.58 4.62
N VAL A 8 -1.09 -2.80 4.30
CA VAL A 8 -2.37 -3.37 4.70
C VAL A 8 -2.21 -4.75 5.33
N ARG A 9 -3.27 -5.23 5.97
CA ARG A 9 -3.30 -6.60 6.49
C ARG A 9 -3.23 -7.60 5.33
N PRO A 10 -2.52 -8.72 5.48
CA PRO A 10 -2.46 -9.74 4.43
C PRO A 10 -3.84 -10.26 4.03
N GLU A 11 -4.72 -10.45 5.00
CA GLU A 11 -6.09 -10.95 4.75
C GLU A 11 -6.97 -9.96 3.99
N GLN A 12 -6.61 -8.68 3.94
CA GLN A 12 -7.32 -7.65 3.18
C GLN A 12 -6.72 -7.41 1.78
N ALA A 13 -5.58 -8.01 1.48
CA ALA A 13 -4.85 -7.71 0.25
C ALA A 13 -5.67 -8.00 -1.01
N ASN A 14 -6.37 -9.13 -1.07
CA ASN A 14 -7.19 -9.47 -2.23
C ASN A 14 -8.33 -8.49 -2.45
N ASP A 15 -9.00 -8.08 -1.36
CA ASP A 15 -10.08 -7.09 -1.44
C ASP A 15 -9.55 -5.73 -1.90
N VAL A 16 -8.36 -5.35 -1.45
CA VAL A 16 -7.70 -4.11 -1.87
C VAL A 16 -7.38 -4.16 -3.37
N LEU A 17 -6.82 -5.26 -3.85
CA LEU A 17 -6.52 -5.43 -5.28
C LEU A 17 -7.78 -5.34 -6.13
N GLU A 18 -8.85 -5.96 -5.71
CA GLU A 18 -10.14 -5.89 -6.41
C GLU A 18 -10.70 -4.47 -6.42
N SER A 19 -10.64 -3.78 -5.28
CA SER A 19 -11.10 -2.40 -5.15
C SER A 19 -10.30 -1.45 -6.06
N LEU A 20 -8.99 -1.62 -6.12
CA LEU A 20 -8.11 -0.85 -7.01
C LEU A 20 -8.44 -1.11 -8.47
N TYR A 21 -8.65 -2.36 -8.85
CA TYR A 21 -9.01 -2.72 -10.21
C TYR A 21 -10.31 -2.06 -10.65
N ARG A 22 -11.32 -2.02 -9.78
CA ARG A 22 -12.61 -1.36 -10.04
C ARG A 22 -12.46 0.16 -10.17
N ALA A 23 -11.44 0.74 -9.56
CA ALA A 23 -11.11 2.16 -9.66
C ALA A 23 -10.21 2.48 -10.86
N ASP A 24 -10.00 1.54 -11.76
CA ASP A 24 -9.11 1.66 -12.92
C ASP A 24 -7.63 1.85 -12.56
N VAL A 25 -7.24 1.42 -11.37
CA VAL A 25 -5.86 1.43 -10.91
C VAL A 25 -5.31 0.01 -11.03
N ARG A 26 -4.47 -0.23 -12.04
CA ARG A 26 -4.08 -1.61 -12.41
C ARG A 26 -2.59 -1.87 -12.30
N GLY A 27 -1.75 -0.86 -12.52
CA GLY A 27 -0.31 -1.00 -12.42
C GLY A 27 0.14 -0.82 -10.98
N LEU A 28 0.59 -1.87 -10.35
CA LEU A 28 1.10 -1.83 -8.98
C LEU A 28 2.14 -2.92 -8.75
N THR A 29 2.96 -2.70 -7.74
CA THR A 29 3.90 -3.69 -7.24
C THR A 29 3.50 -4.06 -5.83
N ILE A 30 3.58 -5.34 -5.50
CA ILE A 30 3.15 -5.85 -4.20
C ILE A 30 4.26 -6.67 -3.56
N ASN A 31 4.48 -6.45 -2.27
CA ASN A 31 5.47 -7.15 -1.46
C ASN A 31 4.89 -7.58 -0.13
N ARG A 32 5.38 -8.70 0.38
CA ARG A 32 5.17 -9.05 1.78
C ARG A 32 6.25 -8.37 2.61
N VAL A 33 5.84 -7.75 3.70
CA VAL A 33 6.73 -7.03 4.61
C VAL A 33 6.36 -7.38 6.04
N GLN A 34 7.24 -7.07 6.96
CA GLN A 34 6.97 -7.18 8.38
C GLN A 34 6.99 -5.79 9.00
N GLY A 35 6.06 -5.54 9.90
CA GLY A 35 5.95 -4.25 10.54
C GLY A 35 5.47 -4.32 11.97
N HIS A 36 5.69 -3.23 12.68
CA HIS A 36 5.14 -3.02 14.02
C HIS A 36 4.48 -1.63 14.02
N GLY A 37 3.16 -1.61 14.11
CA GLY A 37 2.37 -0.41 13.89
C GLY A 37 1.53 0.02 15.08
N GLY A 38 1.95 -0.19 16.30
CA GLY A 38 1.18 0.19 17.49
C GLY A 38 0.08 -0.79 17.83
N GLU A 39 0.07 -1.96 17.22
CA GLU A 39 -0.80 -3.05 17.63
C GLU A 39 -0.42 -3.47 19.04
N MET A 40 -1.43 -3.86 19.81
CA MET A 40 -1.21 -4.45 21.13
C MET A 40 -0.67 -5.87 20.95
N GLU A 41 0.52 -5.96 20.42
CA GLU A 41 1.19 -7.23 20.29
C GLU A 41 1.61 -7.75 21.65
N HIS A 42 1.79 -9.05 21.70
CA HIS A 42 2.14 -9.76 22.92
C HIS A 42 3.48 -9.23 23.43
N VAL A 43 3.41 -8.39 24.46
CA VAL A 43 4.59 -7.96 25.20
C VAL A 43 4.76 -8.93 26.35
N GLU A 44 5.68 -9.86 26.23
CA GLU A 44 6.02 -10.75 27.31
C GLU A 44 7.01 -10.06 28.24
N THR A 45 6.66 -10.01 29.51
CA THR A 45 7.57 -9.57 30.56
C THR A 45 8.17 -10.79 31.23
N TYR A 46 9.47 -10.96 31.07
CA TYR A 46 10.19 -12.03 31.72
C TYR A 46 11.15 -11.46 32.75
N ARG A 47 10.99 -11.84 34.00
CA ARG A 47 11.79 -11.36 35.14
C ARG A 47 11.81 -9.83 35.27
N GLY A 48 10.68 -9.18 35.01
CA GLY A 48 10.56 -7.73 35.10
C GLY A 48 11.17 -6.99 33.93
N THR A 49 11.65 -7.67 32.89
CA THR A 49 12.22 -7.08 31.68
C THR A 49 11.26 -7.28 30.52
N THR A 50 10.95 -6.21 29.79
CA THR A 50 10.17 -6.30 28.56
C THR A 50 10.96 -7.06 27.50
N VAL A 51 10.43 -8.15 27.01
CA VAL A 51 11.22 -9.10 26.26
C VAL A 51 11.09 -8.96 24.77
N LYS A 52 9.93 -8.68 24.21
CA LYS A 52 9.81 -8.77 22.78
C LYS A 52 8.59 -8.06 22.23
N MET A 53 8.81 -7.24 21.23
CA MET A 53 7.76 -6.78 20.33
C MET A 53 7.84 -7.64 19.08
N GLU A 54 6.78 -8.38 18.79
CA GLU A 54 6.73 -9.20 17.59
C GLU A 54 6.41 -8.37 16.37
N LEU A 55 7.01 -8.73 15.25
CA LEU A 55 6.70 -8.13 13.96
C LEU A 55 5.49 -8.84 13.36
N SER A 56 4.55 -8.07 12.85
CA SER A 56 3.39 -8.58 12.14
C SER A 56 3.63 -8.63 10.65
N GLU A 57 3.13 -9.65 10.01
CA GLU A 57 3.11 -9.73 8.56
C GLU A 57 2.16 -8.68 7.99
N LYS A 58 2.63 -7.96 6.98
CA LYS A 58 1.85 -6.97 6.24
C LYS A 58 2.09 -7.16 4.75
N VAL A 59 1.24 -6.54 3.95
CA VAL A 59 1.40 -6.44 2.51
C VAL A 59 1.60 -4.98 2.14
N ARG A 60 2.63 -4.71 1.36
CA ARG A 60 2.94 -3.39 0.85
C ARG A 60 2.61 -3.32 -0.63
N LEU A 61 1.85 -2.30 -1.02
CA LEU A 61 1.56 -1.98 -2.41
C LEU A 61 2.23 -0.65 -2.76
N ASP A 62 2.91 -0.64 -3.89
CA ASP A 62 3.51 0.57 -4.45
C ASP A 62 2.80 0.90 -5.76
N ILE A 63 2.17 2.06 -5.84
CA ILE A 63 1.31 2.44 -6.95
C ILE A 63 1.68 3.84 -7.43
N GLY A 64 2.26 3.93 -8.63
CA GLY A 64 2.55 5.21 -9.27
C GLY A 64 1.33 5.70 -10.04
N VAL A 65 0.87 6.91 -9.74
CA VAL A 65 -0.34 7.46 -10.36
C VAL A 65 -0.16 8.93 -10.74
N SER A 66 -0.94 9.40 -11.70
CA SER A 66 -1.08 10.82 -11.97
C SER A 66 -1.86 11.50 -10.85
N ASP A 67 -1.72 12.81 -10.71
CA ASP A 67 -2.26 13.54 -9.56
C ASP A 67 -3.76 13.35 -9.35
N HIS A 68 -4.54 13.33 -10.42
CA HIS A 68 -6.00 13.16 -10.29
C HIS A 68 -6.42 11.73 -9.98
N PHE A 69 -5.52 10.76 -10.04
CA PHE A 69 -5.79 9.39 -9.59
C PHE A 69 -5.41 9.13 -8.14
N VAL A 70 -4.79 10.09 -7.45
CA VAL A 70 -4.38 9.93 -6.05
C VAL A 70 -5.58 9.64 -5.16
N GLU A 71 -6.56 10.50 -5.20
CA GLU A 71 -7.74 10.38 -4.33
C GLU A 71 -8.55 9.10 -4.61
N PRO A 72 -8.85 8.74 -5.86
CA PRO A 72 -9.49 7.46 -6.14
C PRO A 72 -8.68 6.25 -5.66
N THR A 73 -7.36 6.29 -5.79
CA THR A 73 -6.47 5.22 -5.33
C THR A 73 -6.51 5.08 -3.81
N VAL A 74 -6.35 6.20 -3.10
CA VAL A 74 -6.42 6.23 -1.63
C VAL A 74 -7.78 5.73 -1.13
N ASN A 75 -8.86 6.22 -1.72
CA ASN A 75 -10.20 5.83 -1.33
C ASN A 75 -10.47 4.34 -1.57
N ALA A 76 -9.98 3.79 -2.68
CA ALA A 76 -10.12 2.37 -2.98
C ALA A 76 -9.41 1.50 -1.95
N ILE A 77 -8.19 1.88 -1.54
CA ILE A 77 -7.45 1.16 -0.50
C ILE A 77 -8.18 1.27 0.84
N MET A 78 -8.56 2.47 1.23
CA MET A 78 -9.24 2.72 2.51
C MET A 78 -10.52 1.90 2.65
N ALA A 79 -11.35 1.88 1.60
CA ALA A 79 -12.63 1.17 1.63
C ALA A 79 -12.45 -0.33 1.83
N ALA A 80 -11.43 -0.92 1.21
CA ALA A 80 -11.21 -2.37 1.25
C ALA A 80 -10.33 -2.82 2.42
N ALA A 81 -9.43 -1.97 2.90
CA ALA A 81 -8.46 -2.33 3.93
C ALA A 81 -8.94 -2.06 5.35
N ARG A 82 -9.91 -1.17 5.52
CA ARG A 82 -10.35 -0.75 6.86
C ARG A 82 -11.16 -1.85 7.54
N THR A 83 -10.71 -2.26 8.73
CA THR A 83 -11.49 -3.11 9.64
C THR A 83 -12.01 -2.33 10.84
N GLY A 84 -11.35 -1.21 11.17
CA GLY A 84 -11.62 -0.41 12.36
C GLY A 84 -10.74 -0.75 13.54
N ASP A 85 -9.93 -1.79 13.42
CA ASP A 85 -9.04 -2.23 14.47
C ASP A 85 -7.62 -1.70 14.29
N VAL A 86 -6.89 -1.62 15.37
CA VAL A 86 -5.46 -1.29 15.34
C VAL A 86 -4.73 -2.36 14.52
N GLY A 87 -3.89 -1.92 13.61
CA GLY A 87 -3.18 -2.82 12.70
C GLY A 87 -3.67 -2.77 11.26
N ASP A 88 -4.67 -1.95 10.95
CA ASP A 88 -5.20 -1.80 9.59
C ASP A 88 -4.14 -1.29 8.60
N GLY A 89 -3.12 -0.60 9.09
CA GLY A 89 -2.05 -0.10 8.27
C GLY A 89 -2.15 1.38 7.97
N LYS A 90 -1.38 1.82 6.98
CA LYS A 90 -1.26 3.23 6.60
C LYS A 90 -1.12 3.37 5.10
N ILE A 91 -1.41 4.57 4.63
CA ILE A 91 -1.19 4.96 3.24
C ILE A 91 -0.29 6.18 3.25
N PHE A 92 0.79 6.12 2.48
CA PHE A 92 1.69 7.24 2.27
C PHE A 92 1.54 7.74 0.83
N VAL A 93 1.48 9.04 0.65
CA VAL A 93 1.47 9.66 -0.67
C VAL A 93 2.75 10.48 -0.79
N VAL A 94 3.59 10.11 -1.75
CA VAL A 94 4.93 10.66 -1.92
C VAL A 94 5.03 11.32 -3.29
N PRO A 95 5.54 12.55 -3.39
CA PRO A 95 5.80 13.18 -4.68
C PRO A 95 6.82 12.38 -5.49
N VAL A 96 6.56 12.24 -6.78
CA VAL A 96 7.46 11.59 -7.73
C VAL A 96 7.87 12.62 -8.77
N GLU A 97 9.17 12.82 -8.94
CA GLU A 97 9.68 13.78 -9.93
C GLU A 97 9.48 13.27 -11.35
N HIS A 98 9.90 12.04 -11.61
CA HIS A 98 9.83 11.44 -12.95
C HIS A 98 9.51 9.96 -12.88
N VAL A 99 8.80 9.47 -13.89
CA VAL A 99 8.53 8.05 -14.09
C VAL A 99 8.88 7.70 -15.53
N TYR A 100 9.56 6.60 -15.73
CA TYR A 100 9.91 6.08 -17.06
C TYR A 100 9.36 4.67 -17.22
N ARG A 101 8.66 4.42 -18.32
CA ARG A 101 8.26 3.07 -18.68
C ARG A 101 9.40 2.38 -19.42
N ILE A 102 9.94 1.32 -18.86
CA ILE A 102 11.13 0.67 -19.43
C ILE A 102 10.89 0.16 -20.83
N ARG A 103 9.74 -0.47 -21.10
CA ARG A 103 9.44 -1.08 -22.38
C ARG A 103 9.36 -0.05 -23.52
N THR A 104 8.78 1.10 -23.27
CA THR A 104 8.45 2.07 -24.33
C THR A 104 9.30 3.34 -24.28
N GLY A 105 9.94 3.61 -23.15
CA GLY A 105 10.59 4.89 -22.90
C GLY A 105 9.65 6.06 -22.65
N GLU A 106 8.34 5.78 -22.53
CA GLU A 106 7.38 6.82 -22.17
C GLU A 106 7.70 7.41 -20.81
N VAL A 107 7.43 8.69 -20.63
CA VAL A 107 7.85 9.46 -19.46
C VAL A 107 6.63 10.06 -18.78
N ASP A 108 6.69 10.10 -17.46
CA ASP A 108 5.75 10.80 -16.59
C ASP A 108 4.31 10.31 -16.75
N ARG A 109 3.37 11.18 -17.09
CA ARG A 109 1.96 10.82 -17.16
C ARG A 109 1.69 9.62 -18.07
N ALA A 110 2.33 9.58 -19.22
CA ALA A 110 2.19 8.45 -20.14
C ALA A 110 2.72 7.15 -19.52
N ALA A 111 3.77 7.24 -18.72
CA ALA A 111 4.36 6.08 -18.05
C ALA A 111 3.46 5.50 -16.95
N VAL A 112 2.57 6.30 -16.35
CA VAL A 112 1.64 5.83 -15.29
C VAL A 112 0.23 5.63 -15.80
N THR A 113 -0.04 5.92 -17.07
CA THR A 113 -1.33 5.64 -17.68
C THR A 113 -1.43 4.17 -18.03
N PRO A 114 -2.52 3.46 -17.64
CA PRO A 114 -2.68 2.06 -17.97
C PRO A 114 -2.59 1.82 -19.47
N VAL A 115 -1.92 0.72 -19.85
CA VAL A 115 -1.86 0.30 -21.25
C VAL A 115 -3.21 -0.30 -21.63
N ALA A 116 -3.76 0.14 -22.76
CA ALA A 116 -4.98 -0.41 -23.31
C ALA A 116 -4.75 -1.89 -23.67
N ALA A 117 -5.65 -2.76 -23.23
CA ALA A 117 -5.57 -4.18 -23.50
C ALA A 117 -5.92 -4.45 -24.97
#